data_065b2a15386839da936f139f0d06eb3c
#
_entry.id   065b2a15386839da936f139f0d06eb3c
#
_cell.length_a   1.000
_cell.length_b   1.000
_cell.length_c   1.000
_cell.angle_alpha   90.00
_cell.angle_beta   90.00
_cell.angle_gamma   90.00
#
_symmetry.space_group_name_H-M   'P 1'
#
loop_
_entity.id
_entity.type
_entity.pdbx_description
1 polymer ?
#
loop_
_entity_poly.entity_id
_entity_poly.type
_entity_poly.pdbx_seq_one_letter_code
_entity_poly.pdbx_strand_id
1 'polypeptide(L)'
;MKKQTILTGIRPTGHLHLGHYFGAGQNWVKLQDKFDTYIEIADVQALTDNFNNPDKVRKSVKDLVIDLLSIGLDPNKATIFIQSTIPEIAELTVFYSNLVTIARLERNPTVKTEIKQKKELFGESGESITYGFLGYPVSQAADITAFKGKLVPVGEDQLPLLEQCREIVHKFNNIYGETLVEPEAYLSELPRIKGLDGNEKMGKSLGNAIFLADEPEVIQKKIMGAVTDPEKIKIDDPANP
;
A
#
# COMPACT_ATOMS: atom_id res chain seq x y z
N MET A 1 -2.24 -22.41 20.14
CA MET A 1 -3.33 -21.58 19.55
C MET A 1 -2.97 -21.32 18.10
N LYS A 2 -3.94 -21.32 17.19
CA LYS A 2 -3.70 -20.95 15.78
C LYS A 2 -3.33 -19.48 15.72
N LYS A 3 -2.25 -19.14 15.01
CA LYS A 3 -1.88 -17.72 14.82
C LYS A 3 -3.01 -16.98 14.08
N GLN A 4 -3.24 -15.71 14.43
CA GLN A 4 -4.14 -14.85 13.67
C GLN A 4 -3.52 -14.53 12.31
N THR A 5 -4.37 -14.38 11.29
CA THR A 5 -3.93 -14.04 9.95
C THR A 5 -3.75 -12.54 9.81
N ILE A 6 -2.59 -12.13 9.31
CA ILE A 6 -2.30 -10.79 8.85
C ILE A 6 -2.23 -10.79 7.33
N LEU A 7 -2.87 -9.81 6.70
CA LEU A 7 -2.71 -9.52 5.28
C LEU A 7 -2.28 -8.08 5.08
N THR A 8 -1.28 -7.87 4.27
CA THR A 8 -0.89 -6.56 3.77
C THR A 8 -0.55 -6.66 2.29
N GLY A 9 -0.75 -5.59 1.55
CA GLY A 9 -0.49 -5.55 0.12
C GLY A 9 0.40 -4.37 -0.29
N ILE A 10 1.15 -4.56 -1.36
CA ILE A 10 1.95 -3.50 -1.96
C ILE A 10 1.89 -3.58 -3.49
N ARG A 11 1.64 -2.44 -4.12
CA ARG A 11 1.59 -2.32 -5.59
C ARG A 11 2.99 -2.37 -6.19
N PRO A 12 3.26 -3.23 -7.19
CA PRO A 12 4.54 -3.32 -7.87
C PRO A 12 4.70 -2.15 -8.88
N THR A 13 5.12 -1.00 -8.37
CA THR A 13 5.33 0.23 -9.15
C THR A 13 6.79 0.67 -9.19
N GLY A 14 7.73 -0.24 -8.96
CA GLY A 14 9.17 -0.05 -8.87
C GLY A 14 9.71 -0.43 -7.48
N HIS A 15 11.01 -0.29 -7.29
CA HIS A 15 11.72 -0.63 -6.05
C HIS A 15 11.15 0.03 -4.80
N LEU A 16 11.38 -0.61 -3.64
CA LEU A 16 11.14 -0.01 -2.34
C LEU A 16 12.15 1.10 -2.06
N HIS A 17 11.72 2.11 -1.34
CA HIS A 17 12.58 3.16 -0.81
C HIS A 17 12.57 3.17 0.73
N LEU A 18 13.46 3.92 1.35
CA LEU A 18 13.59 4.00 2.81
C LEU A 18 12.26 4.32 3.50
N GLY A 19 11.41 5.16 2.91
CA GLY A 19 10.07 5.45 3.43
C GLY A 19 9.17 4.22 3.51
N HIS A 20 9.26 3.28 2.55
CA HIS A 20 8.54 2.00 2.64
C HIS A 20 9.15 1.09 3.71
N TYR A 21 10.50 1.02 3.77
CA TYR A 21 11.18 0.17 4.74
C TYR A 21 10.84 0.55 6.17
N PHE A 22 11.01 1.82 6.52
CA PHE A 22 10.72 2.30 7.87
C PHE A 22 9.21 2.42 8.15
N GLY A 23 8.41 2.83 7.16
CA GLY A 23 6.96 3.02 7.35
C GLY A 23 6.16 1.72 7.45
N ALA A 24 6.63 0.64 6.83
CA ALA A 24 5.89 -0.63 6.80
C ALA A 24 6.77 -1.88 6.88
N GLY A 25 7.87 -1.93 6.10
CA GLY A 25 8.69 -3.13 5.93
C GLY A 25 9.23 -3.70 7.24
N GLN A 26 9.75 -2.85 8.13
CA GLN A 26 10.22 -3.29 9.44
C GLN A 26 9.13 -3.95 10.28
N ASN A 27 7.90 -3.46 10.18
CA ASN A 27 6.77 -4.09 10.87
C ASN A 27 6.46 -5.46 10.27
N TRP A 28 6.44 -5.58 8.94
CA TRP A 28 6.18 -6.86 8.29
C TRP A 28 7.17 -7.94 8.74
N VAL A 29 8.46 -7.58 8.80
CA VAL A 29 9.52 -8.48 9.29
C VAL A 29 9.29 -8.90 10.75
N LYS A 30 8.84 -7.99 11.62
CA LYS A 30 8.54 -8.31 13.03
C LYS A 30 7.26 -9.15 13.17
N LEU A 31 6.27 -8.91 12.32
CA LEU A 31 4.95 -9.55 12.40
C LEU A 31 4.98 -11.00 11.90
N GLN A 32 5.86 -11.36 10.96
CA GLN A 32 5.98 -12.73 10.45
C GLN A 32 6.31 -13.77 11.53
N ASP A 33 6.96 -13.38 12.63
CA ASP A 33 7.25 -14.29 13.73
C ASP A 33 6.04 -14.55 14.63
N LYS A 34 5.12 -13.59 14.70
CA LYS A 34 3.98 -13.59 15.63
C LYS A 34 2.68 -14.09 15.01
N PHE A 35 2.51 -13.84 13.71
CA PHE A 35 1.26 -14.02 12.98
C PHE A 35 1.43 -14.95 11.77
N ASP A 36 0.31 -15.45 11.26
CA ASP A 36 0.23 -16.09 9.95
C ASP A 36 0.16 -14.99 8.88
N THR A 37 1.30 -14.69 8.27
CA THR A 37 1.52 -13.44 7.54
C THR A 37 1.46 -13.66 6.03
N TYR A 38 0.58 -12.92 5.37
CA TYR A 38 0.41 -12.88 3.91
C TYR A 38 0.81 -11.50 3.40
N ILE A 39 1.72 -11.48 2.43
CA ILE A 39 2.19 -10.27 1.73
C ILE A 39 1.77 -10.35 0.28
N GLU A 40 0.84 -9.52 -0.10
CA GLU A 40 0.32 -9.46 -1.45
C GLU A 40 1.15 -8.52 -2.33
N ILE A 41 1.50 -8.99 -3.51
CA ILE A 41 1.98 -8.16 -4.61
C ILE A 41 0.77 -7.84 -5.47
N ALA A 42 0.20 -6.65 -5.25
CA ALA A 42 -1.07 -6.21 -5.84
C ALA A 42 -0.88 -5.71 -7.28
N ASP A 43 -0.57 -6.63 -8.20
CA ASP A 43 -0.27 -6.33 -9.60
C ASP A 43 -1.52 -5.92 -10.39
N VAL A 44 -2.67 -6.52 -10.13
CA VAL A 44 -3.96 -6.13 -10.74
C VAL A 44 -4.34 -4.72 -10.28
N GLN A 45 -4.22 -4.44 -8.97
CA GLN A 45 -4.52 -3.12 -8.44
C GLN A 45 -3.54 -2.06 -8.96
N ALA A 46 -2.29 -2.40 -9.23
CA ALA A 46 -1.32 -1.48 -9.83
C ALA A 46 -1.75 -0.99 -11.22
N LEU A 47 -2.54 -1.78 -11.95
CA LEU A 47 -3.06 -1.39 -13.27
C LEU A 47 -4.10 -0.26 -13.21
N THR A 48 -4.70 0.04 -12.07
CA THR A 48 -5.63 1.19 -11.94
C THR A 48 -4.97 2.52 -12.32
N ASP A 49 -3.66 2.63 -12.11
CA ASP A 49 -2.85 3.81 -12.44
C ASP A 49 -1.80 3.57 -13.54
N ASN A 50 -1.61 2.31 -13.95
CA ASN A 50 -0.57 1.92 -14.91
C ASN A 50 -1.12 1.02 -16.03
N PHE A 51 -2.42 1.10 -16.37
CA PHE A 51 -3.03 0.26 -17.40
C PHE A 51 -2.41 0.46 -18.78
N ASN A 52 -1.87 1.63 -19.05
CA ASN A 52 -1.18 1.98 -20.30
C ASN A 52 0.31 1.57 -20.32
N ASN A 53 0.84 1.04 -19.23
CA ASN A 53 2.22 0.57 -19.12
C ASN A 53 2.32 -0.75 -18.32
N PRO A 54 1.70 -1.84 -18.79
CA PRO A 54 1.67 -3.12 -18.06
C PRO A 54 3.05 -3.76 -17.92
N ASP A 55 3.99 -3.49 -18.82
CA ASP A 55 5.36 -4.03 -18.74
C ASP A 55 6.13 -3.46 -17.55
N LYS A 56 5.86 -2.21 -17.17
CA LYS A 56 6.39 -1.62 -15.92
C LYS A 56 5.93 -2.43 -14.71
N VAL A 57 4.63 -2.75 -14.64
CA VAL A 57 4.07 -3.54 -13.54
C VAL A 57 4.71 -4.93 -13.51
N ARG A 58 4.74 -5.63 -14.64
CA ARG A 58 5.33 -6.98 -14.77
C ARG A 58 6.79 -7.02 -14.32
N LYS A 59 7.60 -6.07 -14.76
CA LYS A 59 9.01 -5.97 -14.34
C LYS A 59 9.12 -5.69 -12.83
N SER A 60 8.32 -4.78 -12.32
CA SER A 60 8.36 -4.38 -10.91
C SER A 60 7.93 -5.49 -9.94
N VAL A 61 7.16 -6.51 -10.38
CA VAL A 61 6.82 -7.66 -9.53
C VAL A 61 8.09 -8.38 -9.05
N LYS A 62 9.01 -8.70 -9.96
CA LYS A 62 10.26 -9.38 -9.62
C LYS A 62 11.15 -8.51 -8.71
N ASP A 63 11.30 -7.23 -9.08
CA ASP A 63 12.12 -6.29 -8.32
C ASP A 63 11.59 -6.15 -6.89
N LEU A 64 10.27 -6.06 -6.73
CA LEU A 64 9.62 -5.95 -5.44
C LEU A 64 9.81 -7.21 -4.57
N VAL A 65 9.73 -8.42 -5.15
CA VAL A 65 10.00 -9.67 -4.40
C VAL A 65 11.44 -9.66 -3.87
N ILE A 66 12.41 -9.25 -4.69
CA ILE A 66 13.81 -9.15 -4.27
C ILE A 66 13.94 -8.17 -3.10
N ASP A 67 13.33 -7.00 -3.21
CA ASP A 67 13.34 -5.99 -2.15
C ASP A 67 12.72 -6.54 -0.84
N LEU A 68 11.57 -7.22 -0.93
CA LEU A 68 10.89 -7.81 0.22
C LEU A 68 11.76 -8.86 0.94
N LEU A 69 12.42 -9.72 0.19
CA LEU A 69 13.37 -10.70 0.76
C LEU A 69 14.59 -10.01 1.37
N SER A 70 15.10 -8.97 0.71
CA SER A 70 16.28 -8.21 1.16
C SER A 70 16.05 -7.47 2.48
N ILE A 71 14.82 -7.03 2.76
CA ILE A 71 14.49 -6.39 4.06
C ILE A 71 14.31 -7.39 5.20
N GLY A 72 14.36 -8.71 4.92
CA GLY A 72 14.31 -9.76 5.93
C GLY A 72 12.99 -10.53 6.01
N LEU A 73 12.09 -10.42 5.02
CA LEU A 73 10.96 -11.33 4.93
C LEU A 73 11.45 -12.74 4.58
N ASP A 74 11.10 -13.70 5.41
CA ASP A 74 11.48 -15.11 5.28
C ASP A 74 10.32 -15.89 4.64
N PRO A 75 10.49 -16.47 3.44
CA PRO A 75 9.45 -17.24 2.76
C PRO A 75 9.04 -18.53 3.50
N ASN A 76 9.79 -18.94 4.53
CA ASN A 76 9.37 -20.02 5.42
C ASN A 76 8.43 -19.56 6.55
N LYS A 77 8.30 -18.25 6.77
CA LYS A 77 7.50 -17.64 7.84
C LYS A 77 6.31 -16.84 7.31
N ALA A 78 6.49 -16.19 6.16
CA ALA A 78 5.48 -15.37 5.51
C ALA A 78 5.19 -15.89 4.09
N THR A 79 3.94 -15.89 3.69
CA THR A 79 3.52 -16.20 2.32
C THR A 79 3.54 -14.93 1.49
N ILE A 80 4.42 -14.87 0.49
CA ILE A 80 4.42 -13.80 -0.52
C ILE A 80 3.70 -14.33 -1.75
N PHE A 81 2.67 -13.65 -2.23
CA PHE A 81 1.90 -14.06 -3.40
C PHE A 81 1.60 -12.90 -4.34
N ILE A 82 1.31 -13.22 -5.60
CA ILE A 82 0.93 -12.25 -6.62
C ILE A 82 -0.59 -12.28 -6.77
N GLN A 83 -1.25 -11.13 -6.67
CA GLN A 83 -2.70 -10.98 -6.69
C GLN A 83 -3.35 -11.67 -7.89
N SER A 84 -2.80 -11.47 -9.11
CA SER A 84 -3.32 -12.08 -10.34
C SER A 84 -3.23 -13.61 -10.40
N THR A 85 -2.47 -14.24 -9.49
CA THR A 85 -2.39 -15.71 -9.42
C THR A 85 -3.51 -16.34 -8.59
N ILE A 86 -4.35 -15.51 -7.95
CA ILE A 86 -5.50 -15.94 -7.13
C ILE A 86 -6.78 -15.41 -7.79
N PRO A 87 -7.33 -16.11 -8.79
CA PRO A 87 -8.50 -15.63 -9.54
C PRO A 87 -9.74 -15.42 -8.68
N GLU A 88 -9.85 -16.10 -7.54
CA GLU A 88 -10.94 -15.98 -6.59
C GLU A 88 -11.07 -14.56 -6.02
N ILE A 89 -9.96 -13.79 -5.95
CA ILE A 89 -10.01 -12.38 -5.53
C ILE A 89 -10.80 -11.55 -6.54
N ALA A 90 -10.59 -11.77 -7.83
CA ALA A 90 -11.34 -11.09 -8.87
C ALA A 90 -12.83 -11.50 -8.86
N GLU A 91 -13.11 -12.79 -8.63
CA GLU A 91 -14.47 -13.29 -8.49
C GLU A 91 -15.18 -12.66 -7.29
N LEU A 92 -14.56 -12.65 -6.11
CA LEU A 92 -15.08 -11.98 -4.92
C LEU A 92 -15.31 -10.49 -5.16
N THR A 93 -14.42 -9.80 -5.87
CA THR A 93 -14.59 -8.40 -6.24
C THR A 93 -15.90 -8.17 -7.01
N VAL A 94 -16.22 -9.05 -7.96
CA VAL A 94 -17.48 -8.98 -8.71
C VAL A 94 -18.68 -9.19 -7.79
N PHE A 95 -18.65 -10.18 -6.89
CA PHE A 95 -19.74 -10.40 -5.92
C PHE A 95 -19.91 -9.19 -4.99
N TYR A 96 -18.83 -8.65 -4.45
CA TYR A 96 -18.88 -7.49 -3.55
C TYR A 96 -19.31 -6.20 -4.24
N SER A 97 -19.08 -6.06 -5.55
CA SER A 97 -19.53 -4.90 -6.31
C SER A 97 -21.06 -4.73 -6.31
N ASN A 98 -21.81 -5.83 -6.09
CA ASN A 98 -23.25 -5.80 -5.93
C ASN A 98 -23.71 -5.34 -4.53
N LEU A 99 -22.79 -5.24 -3.58
CA LEU A 99 -23.05 -4.85 -2.20
C LEU A 99 -22.73 -3.37 -1.92
N VAL A 100 -22.04 -2.69 -2.84
CA VAL A 100 -21.57 -1.30 -2.65
C VAL A 100 -22.13 -0.39 -3.74
N THR A 101 -22.66 0.76 -3.37
CA THR A 101 -23.14 1.74 -4.35
C THR A 101 -22.00 2.67 -4.81
N ILE A 102 -22.05 3.17 -6.04
CA ILE A 102 -21.13 4.19 -6.57
C ILE A 102 -21.05 5.40 -5.62
N ALA A 103 -22.19 5.89 -5.17
CA ALA A 103 -22.24 7.02 -4.24
C ALA A 103 -21.54 6.75 -2.90
N ARG A 104 -21.45 5.48 -2.45
CA ARG A 104 -20.69 5.12 -1.24
C ARG A 104 -19.19 5.15 -1.51
N LEU A 105 -18.75 4.68 -2.68
CA LEU A 105 -17.35 4.73 -3.11
C LEU A 105 -16.87 6.17 -3.21
N GLU A 106 -17.60 7.04 -3.89
CA GLU A 106 -17.26 8.46 -4.06
C GLU A 106 -17.21 9.25 -2.74
N ARG A 107 -18.00 8.82 -1.73
CA ARG A 107 -17.97 9.44 -0.39
C ARG A 107 -16.87 8.94 0.51
N ASN A 108 -16.15 7.87 0.15
CA ASN A 108 -15.02 7.42 0.93
C ASN A 108 -13.93 8.51 0.98
N PRO A 109 -13.49 8.96 2.16
CA PRO A 109 -12.54 10.08 2.29
C PRO A 109 -11.24 9.88 1.52
N THR A 110 -10.68 8.66 1.53
CA THR A 110 -9.45 8.33 0.80
C THR A 110 -9.67 8.43 -0.70
N VAL A 111 -10.71 7.80 -1.23
CA VAL A 111 -11.08 7.84 -2.65
C VAL A 111 -11.34 9.28 -3.11
N LYS A 112 -12.08 10.06 -2.31
CA LYS A 112 -12.36 11.47 -2.60
C LYS A 112 -11.10 12.31 -2.73
N THR A 113 -10.12 12.10 -1.83
CA THR A 113 -8.83 12.78 -1.86
C THR A 113 -8.04 12.40 -3.12
N GLU A 114 -8.00 11.12 -3.45
CA GLU A 114 -7.29 10.62 -4.63
C GLU A 114 -7.94 11.10 -5.95
N ILE A 115 -9.27 11.15 -6.02
CA ILE A 115 -10.00 11.75 -7.15
C ILE A 115 -9.60 13.21 -7.34
N LYS A 116 -9.53 13.98 -6.24
CA LYS A 116 -9.12 15.38 -6.30
C LYS A 116 -7.69 15.53 -6.85
N GLN A 117 -6.75 14.74 -6.33
CA GLN A 117 -5.36 14.74 -6.80
C GLN A 117 -5.24 14.35 -8.29
N LYS A 118 -6.01 13.36 -8.76
CA LYS A 118 -6.04 13.01 -10.18
C LYS A 118 -6.58 14.13 -11.06
N LYS A 119 -7.64 14.80 -10.64
CA LYS A 119 -8.19 15.96 -11.38
C LYS A 119 -7.21 17.14 -11.46
N GLU A 120 -6.47 17.39 -10.38
CA GLU A 120 -5.42 18.41 -10.35
C GLU A 120 -4.27 18.08 -11.32
N LEU A 121 -3.92 16.80 -11.48
CA LEU A 121 -2.84 16.37 -12.36
C LEU A 121 -3.23 16.25 -13.84
N PHE A 122 -4.47 15.85 -14.14
CA PHE A 122 -4.92 15.50 -15.50
C PHE A 122 -6.06 16.37 -16.04
N GLY A 123 -6.50 17.39 -15.28
CA GLY A 123 -7.60 18.26 -15.64
C GLY A 123 -8.99 17.72 -15.24
N GLU A 124 -10.02 18.61 -15.33
CA GLU A 124 -11.38 18.30 -14.87
C GLU A 124 -12.20 17.35 -15.77
N SER A 125 -11.66 16.97 -16.92
CA SER A 125 -12.33 16.07 -17.85
C SER A 125 -12.49 14.69 -17.27
N GLY A 126 -13.38 14.31 -16.52
CA GLY A 126 -13.70 13.00 -15.88
C GLY A 126 -13.08 11.72 -16.48
N GLU A 127 -12.35 11.82 -17.59
CA GLU A 127 -11.62 10.74 -18.28
C GLU A 127 -10.50 10.11 -17.44
N SER A 128 -10.04 10.79 -16.39
CA SER A 128 -9.00 10.28 -15.49
C SER A 128 -9.52 9.29 -14.45
N ILE A 129 -10.85 9.17 -14.26
CA ILE A 129 -11.46 8.30 -13.25
C ILE A 129 -12.10 7.10 -13.94
N THR A 130 -11.36 6.03 -14.05
CA THR A 130 -11.86 4.77 -14.60
C THR A 130 -12.72 4.03 -13.58
N TYR A 131 -13.57 3.10 -14.06
CA TYR A 131 -14.31 2.18 -13.19
C TYR A 131 -13.39 1.38 -12.28
N GLY A 132 -12.27 0.88 -12.79
CA GLY A 132 -11.27 0.16 -12.00
C GLY A 132 -10.68 1.02 -10.88
N PHE A 133 -10.42 2.31 -11.16
CA PHE A 133 -9.97 3.23 -10.12
C PHE A 133 -11.04 3.46 -9.06
N LEU A 134 -12.30 3.70 -9.45
CA LEU A 134 -13.38 3.90 -8.49
C LEU A 134 -13.68 2.62 -7.70
N GLY A 135 -13.50 1.45 -8.32
CA GLY A 135 -13.81 0.14 -7.75
C GLY A 135 -12.70 -0.47 -6.88
N TYR A 136 -11.48 0.10 -6.83
CA TYR A 136 -10.38 -0.54 -6.11
C TYR A 136 -10.67 -0.82 -4.61
N PRO A 137 -11.47 -0.03 -3.88
CA PRO A 137 -11.75 -0.36 -2.48
C PRO A 137 -12.55 -1.67 -2.32
N VAL A 138 -13.32 -2.04 -3.35
CA VAL A 138 -14.05 -3.31 -3.38
C VAL A 138 -13.09 -4.47 -3.62
N SER A 139 -12.12 -4.30 -4.53
CA SER A 139 -11.04 -5.27 -4.76
C SER A 139 -10.19 -5.45 -3.51
N GLN A 140 -9.81 -4.36 -2.85
CA GLN A 140 -9.05 -4.43 -1.60
C GLN A 140 -9.81 -5.19 -0.48
N ALA A 141 -11.13 -5.05 -0.41
CA ALA A 141 -11.93 -5.85 0.50
C ALA A 141 -11.90 -7.34 0.14
N ALA A 142 -11.88 -7.68 -1.15
CA ALA A 142 -11.73 -9.05 -1.61
C ALA A 142 -10.34 -9.61 -1.27
N ASP A 143 -9.26 -8.84 -1.46
CA ASP A 143 -7.90 -9.23 -1.06
C ASP A 143 -7.85 -9.64 0.43
N ILE A 144 -8.39 -8.79 1.29
CA ILE A 144 -8.38 -9.00 2.75
C ILE A 144 -9.20 -10.23 3.14
N THR A 145 -10.40 -10.37 2.61
CA THR A 145 -11.35 -11.39 3.04
C THR A 145 -11.10 -12.76 2.45
N ALA A 146 -10.49 -12.85 1.25
CA ALA A 146 -10.11 -14.12 0.62
C ALA A 146 -9.21 -14.97 1.54
N PHE A 147 -8.31 -14.31 2.27
CA PHE A 147 -7.39 -14.96 3.21
C PHE A 147 -7.87 -14.93 4.66
N LYS A 148 -9.10 -14.47 4.90
CA LYS A 148 -9.64 -14.28 6.27
C LYS A 148 -8.71 -13.38 7.11
N GLY A 149 -8.16 -12.33 6.50
CA GLY A 149 -7.28 -11.38 7.13
C GLY A 149 -7.93 -10.72 8.34
N LYS A 150 -7.51 -11.13 9.54
CA LYS A 150 -8.05 -10.57 10.79
C LYS A 150 -7.40 -9.23 11.11
N LEU A 151 -6.10 -9.12 10.87
CA LEU A 151 -5.34 -7.90 11.10
C LEU A 151 -4.78 -7.37 9.77
N VAL A 152 -4.89 -6.07 9.57
CA VAL A 152 -4.40 -5.38 8.36
C VAL A 152 -3.49 -4.24 8.79
N PRO A 153 -2.16 -4.38 8.57
CA PRO A 153 -1.20 -3.31 8.83
C PRO A 153 -1.45 -2.15 7.87
N VAL A 154 -1.87 -1.02 8.40
CA VAL A 154 -2.23 0.17 7.62
C VAL A 154 -1.75 1.46 8.28
N GLY A 155 -1.55 2.50 7.46
CA GLY A 155 -1.48 3.87 7.93
C GLY A 155 -2.87 4.45 8.18
N GLU A 156 -2.94 5.55 8.90
CA GLU A 156 -4.22 6.22 9.23
C GLU A 156 -5.04 6.61 8.00
N ASP A 157 -4.37 6.95 6.90
CA ASP A 157 -5.00 7.29 5.62
C ASP A 157 -5.77 6.14 4.97
N GLN A 158 -5.51 4.90 5.41
CA GLN A 158 -6.18 3.69 4.91
C GLN A 158 -7.37 3.26 5.78
N LEU A 159 -7.56 3.86 6.95
CA LEU A 159 -8.68 3.51 7.84
C LEU A 159 -10.06 3.61 7.18
N PRO A 160 -10.35 4.64 6.33
CA PRO A 160 -11.64 4.72 5.65
C PRO A 160 -11.91 3.58 4.66
N LEU A 161 -10.85 3.02 4.06
CA LEU A 161 -10.95 1.86 3.16
C LEU A 161 -11.23 0.59 3.95
N LEU A 162 -10.55 0.43 5.09
CA LEU A 162 -10.78 -0.72 5.97
C LEU A 162 -12.20 -0.70 6.56
N GLU A 163 -12.71 0.49 6.89
CA GLU A 163 -14.11 0.63 7.34
C GLU A 163 -15.09 0.22 6.24
N GLN A 164 -14.82 0.60 5.00
CA GLN A 164 -15.63 0.15 3.87
C GLN A 164 -15.56 -1.37 3.67
N CYS A 165 -14.40 -1.99 3.91
CA CYS A 165 -14.27 -3.44 3.91
C CYS A 165 -15.18 -4.08 4.99
N ARG A 166 -15.21 -3.53 6.20
CA ARG A 166 -16.12 -3.98 7.27
C ARG A 166 -17.60 -3.87 6.89
N GLU A 167 -17.99 -2.75 6.27
CA GLU A 167 -19.37 -2.58 5.75
C GLU A 167 -19.74 -3.70 4.75
N ILE A 168 -18.81 -4.08 3.86
CA ILE A 168 -19.01 -5.20 2.92
C ILE A 168 -19.15 -6.52 3.68
N VAL A 169 -18.25 -6.79 4.64
CA VAL A 169 -18.28 -8.00 5.47
C VAL A 169 -19.62 -8.11 6.22
N HIS A 170 -20.05 -7.05 6.89
CA HIS A 170 -21.32 -7.02 7.61
C HIS A 170 -22.51 -7.29 6.68
N LYS A 171 -22.54 -6.60 5.53
CA LYS A 171 -23.64 -6.78 4.57
C LYS A 171 -23.66 -8.19 3.99
N PHE A 172 -22.49 -8.73 3.65
CA PHE A 172 -22.36 -10.10 3.16
C PHE A 172 -22.83 -11.12 4.20
N ASN A 173 -22.31 -11.03 5.42
CA ASN A 173 -22.64 -11.96 6.48
C ASN A 173 -24.13 -11.90 6.88
N ASN A 174 -24.74 -10.72 6.82
CA ASN A 174 -26.18 -10.57 7.08
C ASN A 174 -27.07 -11.25 6.01
N ILE A 175 -26.59 -11.31 4.75
CA ILE A 175 -27.36 -11.90 3.64
C ILE A 175 -27.10 -13.41 3.53
N TYR A 176 -25.84 -13.83 3.67
CA TYR A 176 -25.38 -15.17 3.33
C TYR A 176 -24.96 -16.00 4.56
N GLY A 177 -25.08 -15.45 5.77
CA GLY A 177 -24.59 -16.08 7.00
C GLY A 177 -23.13 -15.75 7.31
N GLU A 178 -22.71 -15.99 8.55
CA GLU A 178 -21.35 -15.69 9.03
C GLU A 178 -20.28 -16.51 8.30
N THR A 179 -19.69 -15.92 7.30
CA THR A 179 -18.67 -16.54 6.40
C THR A 179 -17.38 -15.76 6.39
N LEU A 180 -17.46 -14.43 6.30
CA LEU A 180 -16.30 -13.54 6.23
C LEU A 180 -15.84 -13.09 7.60
N VAL A 181 -14.54 -12.91 7.77
CA VAL A 181 -13.93 -12.41 9.00
C VAL A 181 -13.84 -10.88 8.91
N GLU A 182 -14.33 -10.18 9.93
CA GLU A 182 -14.21 -8.74 10.02
C GLU A 182 -12.76 -8.35 10.33
N PRO A 183 -12.13 -7.50 9.48
CA PRO A 183 -10.75 -7.09 9.67
C PRO A 183 -10.60 -5.97 10.69
N GLU A 184 -9.46 -5.96 11.37
CA GLU A 184 -9.04 -4.92 12.31
C GLU A 184 -7.78 -4.23 11.81
N ALA A 185 -7.70 -2.91 12.02
CA ALA A 185 -6.48 -2.16 11.70
C ALA A 185 -5.36 -2.49 12.68
N TYR A 186 -4.17 -2.71 12.14
CA TYR A 186 -2.94 -2.74 12.91
C TYR A 186 -2.14 -1.48 12.54
N LEU A 187 -2.23 -0.45 13.38
CA LEU A 187 -1.54 0.82 13.11
C LEU A 187 -0.05 0.68 13.37
N SER A 188 0.75 1.19 12.44
CA SER A 188 2.19 1.28 12.61
C SER A 188 2.52 2.48 13.50
N GLU A 189 3.36 2.25 14.51
CA GLU A 189 3.90 3.32 15.37
C GLU A 189 5.07 4.07 14.70
N LEU A 190 5.48 3.65 13.49
CA LEU A 190 6.66 4.18 12.86
C LEU A 190 6.37 5.52 12.18
N PRO A 191 7.23 6.53 12.41
CA PRO A 191 7.06 7.85 11.83
C PRO A 191 7.23 7.83 10.31
N ARG A 192 6.52 8.74 9.63
CA ARG A 192 6.75 9.01 8.21
C ARG A 192 8.14 9.59 8.02
N ILE A 193 8.86 9.12 7.01
CA ILE A 193 10.16 9.67 6.63
C ILE A 193 9.96 10.79 5.62
N LYS A 194 10.59 11.94 5.92
CA LYS A 194 10.64 13.09 5.02
C LYS A 194 11.41 12.75 3.74
N GLY A 195 11.06 13.40 2.65
CA GLY A 195 11.83 13.34 1.41
C GLY A 195 13.18 14.06 1.52
N LEU A 196 14.12 13.74 0.65
CA LEU A 196 15.43 14.41 0.60
C LEU A 196 15.35 15.90 0.21
N ASP A 197 14.20 16.31 -0.34
CA ASP A 197 13.86 17.69 -0.68
C ASP A 197 13.23 18.48 0.48
N GLY A 198 13.14 17.86 1.67
CA GLY A 198 12.53 18.46 2.86
C GLY A 198 11.01 18.34 2.90
N ASN A 199 10.34 17.81 1.87
CA ASN A 199 8.91 17.57 1.89
C ASN A 199 8.53 16.50 2.91
N GLU A 200 7.31 16.58 3.44
CA GLU A 200 6.82 15.69 4.50
C GLU A 200 6.75 14.21 4.13
N LYS A 201 6.78 13.87 2.84
CA LYS A 201 6.67 12.50 2.35
C LYS A 201 7.75 12.17 1.33
N MET A 202 8.54 11.13 1.62
CA MET A 202 9.36 10.46 0.64
C MET A 202 8.49 9.69 -0.36
N GLY A 203 8.70 9.88 -1.65
CA GLY A 203 7.86 9.27 -2.68
C GLY A 203 8.57 8.99 -4.00
N LYS A 204 8.21 7.87 -4.66
CA LYS A 204 8.77 7.48 -5.97
C LYS A 204 8.57 8.54 -7.04
N SER A 205 7.36 9.10 -7.13
CA SER A 205 6.99 10.11 -8.12
C SER A 205 7.58 11.49 -7.87
N LEU A 206 8.05 11.76 -6.65
CA LEU A 206 8.62 13.04 -6.26
C LEU A 206 10.13 13.14 -6.53
N GLY A 207 10.79 12.02 -6.85
CA GLY A 207 12.23 12.00 -7.10
C GLY A 207 13.10 12.27 -5.86
N ASN A 208 12.50 12.28 -4.66
CA ASN A 208 13.12 12.67 -3.38
C ASN A 208 13.43 11.47 -2.49
N ALA A 209 13.58 10.26 -3.08
CA ALA A 209 13.71 9.02 -2.34
C ALA A 209 15.06 8.33 -2.57
N ILE A 210 15.56 7.67 -1.52
CA ILE A 210 16.64 6.68 -1.63
C ILE A 210 15.97 5.31 -1.76
N PHE A 211 16.26 4.60 -2.85
CA PHE A 211 15.76 3.25 -3.07
C PHE A 211 16.68 2.21 -2.44
N LEU A 212 16.12 1.06 -2.05
CA LEU A 212 16.91 -0.03 -1.48
C LEU A 212 17.89 -0.63 -2.51
N ALA A 213 17.58 -0.50 -3.79
CA ALA A 213 18.38 -0.97 -4.91
C ALA A 213 19.33 0.12 -5.48
N ASP A 214 19.43 1.30 -4.85
CA ASP A 214 20.38 2.33 -5.30
C ASP A 214 21.82 1.89 -5.04
N GLU A 215 22.68 2.06 -6.01
CA GLU A 215 24.12 1.85 -5.86
C GLU A 215 24.75 2.89 -4.90
N PRO A 216 25.84 2.55 -4.20
CA PRO A 216 26.45 3.43 -3.20
C PRO A 216 26.74 4.85 -3.70
N GLU A 217 27.21 4.99 -4.93
CA GLU A 217 27.52 6.28 -5.56
C GLU A 217 26.26 7.12 -5.79
N VAL A 218 25.14 6.46 -6.12
CA VAL A 218 23.81 7.10 -6.27
C VAL A 218 23.32 7.58 -4.92
N ILE A 219 23.44 6.74 -3.88
CA ILE A 219 23.07 7.10 -2.50
C ILE A 219 23.88 8.32 -2.04
N GLN A 220 25.20 8.29 -2.23
CA GLN A 220 26.07 9.40 -1.87
C GLN A 220 25.65 10.70 -2.56
N LYS A 221 25.40 10.65 -3.88
CA LYS A 221 24.95 11.83 -4.63
C LYS A 221 23.62 12.38 -4.13
N LYS A 222 22.66 11.49 -3.81
CA LYS A 222 21.35 11.88 -3.28
C LYS A 222 21.46 12.52 -1.89
N ILE A 223 22.30 11.97 -1.01
CA ILE A 223 22.53 12.52 0.34
C ILE A 223 23.22 13.87 0.27
N MET A 224 24.24 14.02 -0.60
CA MET A 224 24.94 15.29 -0.78
C MET A 224 24.05 16.41 -1.34
N GLY A 225 22.99 16.06 -2.06
CA GLY A 225 21.99 16.99 -2.58
C GLY A 225 20.75 17.16 -1.68
N ALA A 226 20.70 16.49 -0.53
CA ALA A 226 19.56 16.58 0.37
C ALA A 226 19.49 17.95 1.06
N VAL A 227 18.27 18.39 1.35
CA VAL A 227 18.02 19.61 2.12
C VAL A 227 18.56 19.40 3.54
N THR A 228 19.38 20.36 3.98
CA THR A 228 19.89 20.43 5.34
C THR A 228 19.24 21.60 6.07
N ASP A 229 19.31 21.61 7.39
CA ASP A 229 18.77 22.69 8.20
C ASP A 229 19.45 24.03 7.81
N PRO A 230 18.70 24.99 7.23
CA PRO A 230 19.24 26.28 6.80
C PRO A 230 19.65 27.18 7.97
N GLU A 231 19.16 26.90 9.19
CA GLU A 231 19.47 27.70 10.38
C GLU A 231 20.76 27.22 11.05
N LYS A 232 21.21 25.99 10.76
CA LYS A 232 22.46 25.44 11.27
C LYS A 232 23.66 25.89 10.41
N ILE A 233 24.23 27.04 10.75
CA ILE A 233 25.40 27.62 10.05
C ILE A 233 26.71 27.15 10.66
N LYS A 234 26.76 26.94 11.99
CA LYS A 234 27.92 26.50 12.74
C LYS A 234 27.73 25.11 13.34
N ILE A 235 28.86 24.43 13.64
CA ILE A 235 28.83 23.09 14.24
C ILE A 235 28.05 23.07 15.56
N ASP A 236 28.17 24.13 16.36
CA ASP A 236 27.57 24.27 17.70
C ASP A 236 26.14 24.80 17.67
N ASP A 237 25.61 25.18 16.50
CA ASP A 237 24.20 25.61 16.39
C ASP A 237 23.26 24.44 16.68
N PRO A 238 22.16 24.65 17.43
CA PRO A 238 21.17 23.61 17.68
C PRO A 238 20.59 23.12 16.36
N ALA A 239 20.56 21.81 16.17
CA ALA A 239 19.88 21.23 15.00
C ALA A 239 18.37 21.28 15.18
N ASN A 240 17.67 21.67 14.14
CA ASN A 240 16.21 21.55 14.05
C ASN A 240 15.91 20.29 13.19
N PRO A 241 15.56 19.13 13.84
CA PRO A 241 15.40 17.84 13.15
C PRO A 241 14.15 17.77 12.28
#